data_5230b0348d23065944799e435034e479
#
_entry.id   5230b0348d23065944799e435034e479
#
_cell.length_a   1.000
_cell.length_b   1.000
_cell.length_c   1.000
_cell.angle_alpha   90.00
_cell.angle_beta   90.00
_cell.angle_gamma   90.00
#
_symmetry.space_group_name_H-M   'P 1'
#
loop_
_entity.id
_entity.type
_entity.pdbx_description
1 polymer ?
#
loop_
_entity_poly.entity_id
_entity_poly.type
_entity_poly.pdbx_seq_one_letter_code
_entity_poly.pdbx_strand_id
1 'polypeptide(L)'
;MRKSILTLLAALMATMVSAQSTVYFTKDITPESLVKIYEALGVVPTAGQRVAVKISTGESSQSNHLRPEFIKDLVQKVGGTLVECNTAYGGNRSDTESHRRAIAERGFETVAHVDIMDEDGSMQIPVRDTRHIKYDIVGSHLKNYDFMINLAHFKGHAMGGFGGVLKNQSIGVASSSGKLYIHSAGRSTTRWISDDQDGFLESMAAAAQAVHDYFKADGRDIIYIDVMNNMSVDCDCDGHPAAPRLKDIGILASTDPVALDKACLDLVFNHVDVSGDDAKPLQQRINRQHGTHIIGYAESIGLGVQKYNLVNIN
;
A
#
# COMPACT_ATOMS: atom_id res chain seq x y z
N MET A 1 3.32 -72.11 -5.40
CA MET A 1 3.79 -70.98 -6.23
C MET A 1 3.16 -69.72 -5.74
N ARG A 2 3.85 -68.95 -4.87
CA ARG A 2 3.40 -67.67 -4.34
C ARG A 2 4.09 -66.57 -5.16
N LYS A 3 3.31 -65.79 -5.90
CA LYS A 3 3.78 -64.60 -6.61
C LYS A 3 3.84 -63.42 -5.63
N SER A 4 5.03 -62.96 -5.33
CA SER A 4 5.26 -61.73 -4.58
C SER A 4 5.06 -60.54 -5.51
N ILE A 5 4.09 -59.71 -5.22
CA ILE A 5 3.88 -58.43 -5.90
C ILE A 5 4.70 -57.38 -5.11
N LEU A 6 5.80 -56.91 -5.70
CA LEU A 6 6.59 -55.81 -5.21
C LEU A 6 5.86 -54.49 -5.62
N THR A 7 5.25 -53.84 -4.67
CA THR A 7 4.64 -52.53 -4.90
C THR A 7 5.75 -51.46 -4.76
N LEU A 8 6.14 -50.87 -5.87
CA LEU A 8 7.10 -49.79 -5.94
C LEU A 8 6.35 -48.47 -5.51
N LEU A 9 6.57 -48.04 -4.27
CA LEU A 9 6.13 -46.72 -3.83
C LEU A 9 7.14 -45.69 -4.38
N ALA A 10 6.80 -45.05 -5.47
CA ALA A 10 7.53 -43.87 -5.96
C ALA A 10 7.11 -42.68 -5.05
N ALA A 11 7.98 -42.33 -4.13
CA ALA A 11 7.83 -41.10 -3.35
C ALA A 11 8.06 -39.91 -4.30
N LEU A 12 6.98 -39.25 -4.69
CA LEU A 12 7.02 -37.96 -5.40
C LEU A 12 7.48 -36.93 -4.39
N MET A 13 8.78 -36.67 -4.29
CA MET A 13 9.28 -35.46 -3.62
C MET A 13 8.90 -34.27 -4.51
N ALA A 14 7.74 -33.69 -4.28
CA ALA A 14 7.44 -32.38 -4.78
C ALA A 14 8.43 -31.41 -4.10
N THR A 15 9.45 -30.98 -4.83
CA THR A 15 10.26 -29.83 -4.43
C THR A 15 9.31 -28.65 -4.38
N MET A 16 8.92 -28.24 -3.17
CA MET A 16 8.23 -26.95 -2.98
C MET A 16 9.21 -25.87 -3.43
N VAL A 17 9.12 -25.46 -4.69
CA VAL A 17 9.72 -24.22 -5.13
C VAL A 17 8.98 -23.14 -4.33
N SER A 18 9.65 -22.58 -3.32
CA SER A 18 9.10 -21.44 -2.58
C SER A 18 8.77 -20.36 -3.61
N ALA A 19 7.51 -19.97 -3.69
CA ALA A 19 7.08 -18.90 -4.58
C ALA A 19 7.97 -17.67 -4.30
N GLN A 20 8.45 -17.03 -5.35
CA GLN A 20 9.29 -15.85 -5.26
C GLN A 20 8.74 -14.81 -6.22
N SER A 21 8.47 -13.61 -5.71
CA SER A 21 7.95 -12.50 -6.50
C SER A 21 9.08 -11.65 -7.08
N THR A 22 8.83 -11.01 -8.21
CA THR A 22 9.75 -10.00 -8.75
C THR A 22 9.41 -8.63 -8.20
N VAL A 23 10.43 -7.93 -7.70
CA VAL A 23 10.38 -6.51 -7.34
C VAL A 23 11.34 -5.77 -8.24
N TYR A 24 10.82 -4.88 -9.07
CA TYR A 24 11.61 -3.97 -9.89
C TYR A 24 12.08 -2.80 -9.04
N PHE A 25 13.28 -2.28 -9.33
CA PHE A 25 13.90 -1.18 -8.60
C PHE A 25 14.61 -0.23 -9.55
N THR A 26 14.46 1.06 -9.33
CA THR A 26 15.31 2.12 -9.88
C THR A 26 15.69 3.09 -8.77
N LYS A 27 16.97 3.52 -8.76
CA LYS A 27 17.42 4.57 -7.81
C LYS A 27 17.00 5.97 -8.25
N ASP A 28 16.65 6.17 -9.53
CA ASP A 28 16.31 7.46 -10.08
C ASP A 28 14.86 7.80 -9.76
N ILE A 29 14.63 8.91 -9.04
CA ILE A 29 13.31 9.37 -8.63
C ILE A 29 12.93 10.57 -9.49
N THR A 30 12.47 10.28 -10.70
CA THR A 30 11.97 11.27 -11.67
C THR A 30 10.61 10.85 -12.23
N PRO A 31 9.82 11.75 -12.82
CA PRO A 31 8.59 11.39 -13.50
C PRO A 31 8.80 10.30 -14.57
N GLU A 32 9.88 10.40 -15.34
CA GLU A 32 10.23 9.43 -16.38
C GLU A 32 10.55 8.05 -15.78
N SER A 33 11.27 8.00 -14.66
CA SER A 33 11.61 6.76 -13.96
C SER A 33 10.38 6.11 -13.35
N LEU A 34 9.41 6.90 -12.87
CA LEU A 34 8.12 6.39 -12.40
C LEU A 34 7.33 5.72 -13.54
N VAL A 35 7.33 6.30 -14.71
CA VAL A 35 6.73 5.69 -15.91
C VAL A 35 7.48 4.43 -16.32
N LYS A 36 8.81 4.47 -16.35
CA LYS A 36 9.66 3.34 -16.73
C LYS A 36 9.46 2.12 -15.82
N ILE A 37 9.37 2.33 -14.49
CA ILE A 37 9.17 1.22 -13.57
C ILE A 37 7.75 0.64 -13.65
N TYR A 38 6.74 1.47 -13.92
CA TYR A 38 5.39 1.02 -14.24
C TYR A 38 5.40 0.11 -15.48
N GLU A 39 6.09 0.52 -16.56
CA GLU A 39 6.19 -0.28 -17.79
C GLU A 39 6.92 -1.61 -17.56
N ALA A 40 7.93 -1.64 -16.69
CA ALA A 40 8.67 -2.85 -16.35
C ALA A 40 7.81 -3.96 -15.73
N LEU A 41 6.69 -3.60 -15.09
CA LEU A 41 5.73 -4.58 -14.54
C LEU A 41 5.06 -5.43 -15.63
N GLY A 42 4.94 -4.91 -16.85
CA GLY A 42 4.29 -5.62 -17.97
C GLY A 42 2.79 -5.84 -17.78
N VAL A 43 2.17 -5.27 -16.75
CA VAL A 43 0.74 -5.33 -16.45
C VAL A 43 0.15 -3.94 -16.68
N VAL A 44 -0.74 -3.82 -17.64
CA VAL A 44 -1.35 -2.56 -18.05
C VAL A 44 -2.86 -2.67 -18.12
N PRO A 45 -3.60 -1.58 -17.88
CA PRO A 45 -5.05 -1.58 -18.05
C PRO A 45 -5.41 -1.89 -19.51
N THR A 46 -6.45 -2.69 -19.70
CA THR A 46 -7.02 -2.94 -21.03
C THR A 46 -7.91 -1.79 -21.50
N ALA A 47 -8.12 -1.68 -22.80
CA ALA A 47 -8.94 -0.61 -23.37
C ALA A 47 -10.35 -0.59 -22.76
N GLY A 48 -10.78 0.57 -22.27
CA GLY A 48 -12.08 0.78 -21.64
C GLY A 48 -12.11 0.56 -20.12
N GLN A 49 -11.06 0.03 -19.51
CA GLN A 49 -10.97 -0.03 -18.05
C GLN A 49 -10.81 1.37 -17.45
N ARG A 50 -11.53 1.62 -16.34
CA ARG A 50 -11.40 2.84 -15.54
C ARG A 50 -10.30 2.64 -14.53
N VAL A 51 -9.29 3.50 -14.58
CA VAL A 51 -8.06 3.38 -13.81
C VAL A 51 -8.12 4.27 -12.58
N ALA A 52 -8.01 3.68 -11.39
CA ALA A 52 -7.75 4.38 -10.13
C ALA A 52 -6.24 4.47 -9.88
N VAL A 53 -5.71 5.64 -9.59
CA VAL A 53 -4.37 5.83 -9.06
C VAL A 53 -4.51 6.22 -7.59
N LYS A 54 -4.29 5.26 -6.67
CA LYS A 54 -4.44 5.47 -5.24
C LYS A 54 -3.20 6.13 -4.66
N ILE A 55 -3.38 7.33 -4.16
CA ILE A 55 -2.33 8.18 -3.59
C ILE A 55 -2.67 8.63 -2.15
N SER A 56 -1.78 9.40 -1.55
CA SER A 56 -2.04 10.23 -0.37
C SER A 56 -1.79 11.69 -0.74
N THR A 57 -2.80 12.55 -0.62
CA THR A 57 -2.71 13.97 -0.94
C THR A 57 -2.05 14.80 0.16
N GLY A 58 -1.70 14.17 1.30
CA GLY A 58 -1.08 14.83 2.43
C GLY A 58 -2.05 15.64 3.30
N GLU A 59 -1.68 15.92 4.53
CA GLU A 59 -2.50 16.71 5.47
C GLU A 59 -2.29 18.22 5.30
N SER A 60 -1.09 18.64 4.91
CA SER A 60 -0.76 20.05 4.64
C SER A 60 0.22 20.16 3.47
N SER A 61 0.51 21.39 3.05
CA SER A 61 1.58 21.67 2.07
C SER A 61 2.98 21.30 2.59
N GLN A 62 3.14 21.17 3.92
CA GLN A 62 4.38 20.77 4.57
C GLN A 62 4.54 19.25 4.71
N SER A 63 3.46 18.47 4.52
CA SER A 63 3.54 17.01 4.48
C SER A 63 4.46 16.53 3.36
N ASN A 64 5.13 15.40 3.58
CA ASN A 64 6.12 14.85 2.63
C ASN A 64 5.50 14.03 1.48
N HIS A 65 4.20 14.15 1.23
CA HIS A 65 3.46 13.41 0.21
C HIS A 65 4.06 13.56 -1.20
N LEU A 66 3.80 12.62 -2.08
CA LEU A 66 4.22 12.69 -3.49
C LEU A 66 3.60 13.93 -4.15
N ARG A 67 4.44 14.70 -4.84
CA ARG A 67 4.01 15.96 -5.46
C ARG A 67 3.26 15.71 -6.78
N PRO A 68 2.26 16.53 -7.11
CA PRO A 68 1.49 16.40 -8.36
C PRO A 68 2.37 16.32 -9.60
N GLU A 69 3.38 17.18 -9.70
CA GLU A 69 4.32 17.24 -10.83
C GLU A 69 5.11 15.94 -11.02
N PHE A 70 5.42 15.23 -9.93
CA PHE A 70 6.14 13.96 -9.97
C PHE A 70 5.30 12.83 -10.54
N ILE A 71 4.00 12.79 -10.21
CA ILE A 71 3.11 11.68 -10.58
C ILE A 71 2.38 11.91 -11.92
N LYS A 72 2.42 13.13 -12.44
CA LYS A 72 1.62 13.61 -13.58
C LYS A 72 1.75 12.71 -14.80
N ASP A 73 2.97 12.40 -15.21
CA ASP A 73 3.22 11.67 -16.47
C ASP A 73 2.67 10.25 -16.41
N LEU A 74 2.80 9.56 -15.27
CA LEU A 74 2.18 8.25 -15.05
C LEU A 74 0.65 8.34 -15.11
N VAL A 75 0.05 9.29 -14.39
CA VAL A 75 -1.40 9.41 -14.29
C VAL A 75 -2.00 9.72 -15.67
N GLN A 76 -1.38 10.64 -16.42
CA GLN A 76 -1.83 10.99 -17.78
C GLN A 76 -1.62 9.84 -18.76
N LYS A 77 -0.50 9.10 -18.66
CA LYS A 77 -0.22 7.94 -19.50
C LYS A 77 -1.29 6.85 -19.41
N VAL A 78 -1.80 6.61 -18.20
CA VAL A 78 -2.81 5.57 -17.97
C VAL A 78 -4.25 6.10 -18.06
N GLY A 79 -4.44 7.39 -18.27
CA GLY A 79 -5.77 8.01 -18.25
C GLY A 79 -6.44 7.86 -16.88
N GLY A 80 -5.64 7.91 -15.79
CA GLY A 80 -6.08 7.57 -14.44
C GLY A 80 -6.84 8.71 -13.75
N THR A 81 -7.75 8.32 -12.84
CA THR A 81 -8.34 9.18 -11.81
C THR A 81 -7.55 9.01 -10.54
N LEU A 82 -7.15 10.11 -9.90
CA LEU A 82 -6.55 10.06 -8.56
C LEU A 82 -7.64 9.71 -7.54
N VAL A 83 -7.37 8.78 -6.63
CA VAL A 83 -8.38 8.35 -5.67
C VAL A 83 -7.87 8.40 -4.23
N GLU A 84 -8.72 8.86 -3.31
CA GLU A 84 -8.53 8.84 -1.86
C GLU A 84 -9.87 8.60 -1.13
N CYS A 85 -9.81 8.50 0.21
CA CYS A 85 -10.96 8.55 1.09
C CYS A 85 -10.70 9.55 2.23
N ASN A 86 -11.77 10.10 2.80
CA ASN A 86 -11.71 10.97 3.97
C ASN A 86 -11.02 10.29 5.14
N THR A 87 -10.39 11.06 6.03
CA THR A 87 -9.75 10.53 7.24
C THR A 87 -10.78 10.30 8.36
N ALA A 88 -10.40 9.50 9.36
CA ALA A 88 -11.23 9.23 10.53
C ALA A 88 -10.81 10.07 11.76
N TYR A 89 -9.83 10.95 11.60
CA TYR A 89 -9.36 11.90 12.62
C TYR A 89 -9.65 13.33 12.15
N GLY A 90 -9.68 14.28 13.08
CA GLY A 90 -9.82 15.71 12.75
C GLY A 90 -8.63 16.23 11.97
N GLY A 91 -8.87 17.08 10.99
CA GLY A 91 -7.86 17.67 10.11
C GLY A 91 -8.44 18.13 8.80
N ASN A 92 -7.56 18.48 7.84
CA ASN A 92 -7.95 19.06 6.56
C ASN A 92 -8.61 18.06 5.60
N ARG A 93 -8.65 16.76 5.96
CA ARG A 93 -9.27 15.70 5.15
C ARG A 93 -10.32 14.90 5.92
N SER A 94 -10.86 15.47 7.01
CA SER A 94 -11.84 14.81 7.87
C SER A 94 -13.24 14.71 7.27
N ASP A 95 -13.55 15.56 6.31
CA ASP A 95 -14.80 15.60 5.56
C ASP A 95 -14.52 15.98 4.09
N THR A 96 -15.48 15.68 3.23
CA THR A 96 -15.33 15.89 1.78
C THR A 96 -15.05 17.32 1.38
N GLU A 97 -15.68 18.30 2.02
CA GLU A 97 -15.51 19.72 1.66
C GLU A 97 -14.11 20.22 2.00
N SER A 98 -13.63 19.95 3.23
CA SER A 98 -12.26 20.30 3.63
C SER A 98 -11.21 19.53 2.84
N HIS A 99 -11.48 18.25 2.53
CA HIS A 99 -10.58 17.42 1.73
C HIS A 99 -10.46 17.94 0.28
N ARG A 100 -11.56 18.37 -0.36
CA ARG A 100 -11.50 18.99 -1.70
C ARG A 100 -10.71 20.30 -1.69
N ARG A 101 -10.86 21.16 -0.67
CA ARG A 101 -10.02 22.35 -0.51
C ARG A 101 -8.53 21.96 -0.40
N ALA A 102 -8.23 20.97 0.40
CA ALA A 102 -6.87 20.48 0.58
C ALA A 102 -6.25 19.93 -0.73
N ILE A 103 -7.02 19.22 -1.53
CA ILE A 103 -6.64 18.71 -2.86
C ILE A 103 -6.33 19.86 -3.81
N ALA A 104 -7.22 20.86 -3.88
CA ALA A 104 -7.06 22.02 -4.73
C ALA A 104 -5.84 22.87 -4.33
N GLU A 105 -5.66 23.15 -3.04
CA GLU A 105 -4.51 23.88 -2.50
C GLU A 105 -3.16 23.22 -2.83
N ARG A 106 -3.12 21.88 -2.94
CA ARG A 106 -1.91 21.11 -3.27
C ARG A 106 -1.73 20.87 -4.76
N GLY A 107 -2.68 21.33 -5.59
CA GLY A 107 -2.57 21.31 -7.04
C GLY A 107 -2.83 19.95 -7.70
N PHE A 108 -3.38 18.96 -7.00
CA PHE A 108 -3.63 17.64 -7.59
C PHE A 108 -4.63 17.68 -8.75
N GLU A 109 -5.61 18.58 -8.73
CA GLU A 109 -6.58 18.76 -9.80
C GLU A 109 -5.95 19.24 -11.14
N THR A 110 -4.72 19.76 -11.10
CA THR A 110 -3.96 20.11 -12.32
C THR A 110 -3.41 18.88 -13.06
N VAL A 111 -3.38 17.73 -12.39
CA VAL A 111 -2.88 16.46 -12.94
C VAL A 111 -4.02 15.65 -13.54
N ALA A 112 -5.06 15.41 -12.76
CA ALA A 112 -6.24 14.64 -13.13
C ALA A 112 -7.40 14.96 -12.17
N HIS A 113 -8.59 14.45 -12.50
CA HIS A 113 -9.70 14.42 -11.54
C HIS A 113 -9.29 13.67 -10.27
N VAL A 114 -9.70 14.18 -9.10
CA VAL A 114 -9.51 13.52 -7.81
C VAL A 114 -10.87 13.10 -7.27
N ASP A 115 -11.06 11.80 -7.12
CA ASP A 115 -12.26 11.19 -6.56
C ASP A 115 -12.05 10.85 -5.08
N ILE A 116 -12.86 11.46 -4.22
CA ILE A 116 -12.96 11.08 -2.79
C ILE A 116 -13.97 9.94 -2.71
N MET A 117 -13.46 8.71 -2.76
CA MET A 117 -14.28 7.50 -2.97
C MET A 117 -15.40 7.27 -1.94
N ASP A 118 -15.32 7.88 -0.77
CA ASP A 118 -16.33 7.79 0.28
C ASP A 118 -17.21 9.03 0.43
N GLU A 119 -17.19 9.96 -0.55
CA GLU A 119 -18.03 11.16 -0.49
C GLU A 119 -19.53 10.85 -0.57
N ASP A 120 -19.92 9.83 -1.33
CA ASP A 120 -21.31 9.35 -1.47
C ASP A 120 -21.61 8.15 -0.55
N GLY A 121 -20.74 7.89 0.44
CA GLY A 121 -20.90 6.82 1.41
C GLY A 121 -19.90 5.67 1.25
N SER A 122 -20.23 4.54 1.83
CA SER A 122 -19.37 3.37 1.89
C SER A 122 -20.06 2.12 1.39
N MET A 123 -19.27 1.11 1.01
CA MET A 123 -19.74 -0.25 0.74
C MET A 123 -18.89 -1.26 1.50
N GLN A 124 -19.43 -2.46 1.71
CA GLN A 124 -18.70 -3.56 2.30
C GLN A 124 -18.19 -4.50 1.22
N ILE A 125 -16.95 -4.93 1.35
CA ILE A 125 -16.35 -5.99 0.55
C ILE A 125 -15.97 -7.18 1.45
N PRO A 126 -16.03 -8.43 0.94
CA PRO A 126 -15.72 -9.61 1.75
C PRO A 126 -14.24 -9.67 2.12
N VAL A 127 -13.93 -10.17 3.31
CA VAL A 127 -12.60 -10.54 3.76
C VAL A 127 -12.49 -12.06 3.86
N ARG A 128 -11.32 -12.62 3.52
CA ARG A 128 -11.05 -14.06 3.72
C ARG A 128 -10.67 -14.36 5.16
N ASP A 129 -9.79 -13.56 5.72
CA ASP A 129 -9.40 -13.70 7.12
C ASP A 129 -10.33 -12.88 8.03
N THR A 130 -11.24 -13.58 8.70
CA THR A 130 -12.26 -13.00 9.57
C THR A 130 -11.86 -13.00 11.05
N ARG A 131 -10.59 -13.11 11.39
CA ARG A 131 -10.11 -13.13 12.78
C ARG A 131 -10.56 -11.89 13.54
N HIS A 132 -10.30 -10.72 12.99
CA HIS A 132 -10.61 -9.43 13.59
C HIS A 132 -11.79 -8.75 12.90
N ILE A 133 -11.66 -8.43 11.63
CA ILE A 133 -12.71 -7.78 10.83
C ILE A 133 -13.54 -8.83 10.09
N LYS A 134 -14.84 -8.60 9.95
CA LYS A 134 -15.76 -9.54 9.25
C LYS A 134 -16.02 -9.16 7.80
N TYR A 135 -15.75 -7.94 7.45
CA TYR A 135 -15.82 -7.31 6.14
C TYR A 135 -14.90 -6.11 6.14
N ASP A 136 -14.50 -5.62 4.99
CA ASP A 136 -13.86 -4.31 4.89
C ASP A 136 -14.88 -3.26 4.45
N ILE A 137 -14.78 -2.04 4.98
CA ILE A 137 -15.70 -0.93 4.70
C ILE A 137 -14.94 0.11 3.90
N VAL A 138 -15.11 0.07 2.59
CA VAL A 138 -14.40 0.92 1.63
C VAL A 138 -15.28 2.05 1.10
N GLY A 139 -14.67 3.06 0.47
CA GLY A 139 -15.43 4.09 -0.22
C GLY A 139 -16.33 3.50 -1.31
N SER A 140 -17.58 3.97 -1.42
CA SER A 140 -18.58 3.41 -2.34
C SER A 140 -18.18 3.53 -3.81
N HIS A 141 -17.31 4.49 -4.15
CA HIS A 141 -16.83 4.71 -5.52
C HIS A 141 -15.77 3.69 -5.97
N LEU A 142 -15.23 2.84 -5.06
CA LEU A 142 -14.32 1.76 -5.46
C LEU A 142 -14.91 0.90 -6.59
N LYS A 143 -16.22 0.69 -6.61
CA LYS A 143 -16.95 -0.03 -7.67
C LYS A 143 -16.87 0.62 -9.05
N ASN A 144 -16.43 1.86 -9.14
CA ASN A 144 -16.30 2.59 -10.40
C ASN A 144 -15.02 2.26 -11.15
N TYR A 145 -14.10 1.48 -10.57
CA TYR A 145 -12.78 1.22 -11.11
C TYR A 145 -12.56 -0.24 -11.44
N ASP A 146 -11.84 -0.47 -12.52
CA ASP A 146 -11.56 -1.80 -13.06
C ASP A 146 -10.06 -2.13 -12.95
N PHE A 147 -9.20 -1.12 -12.80
CA PHE A 147 -7.76 -1.27 -12.59
C PHE A 147 -7.29 -0.30 -11.52
N MET A 148 -6.43 -0.75 -10.60
CA MET A 148 -5.82 0.12 -9.59
C MET A 148 -4.31 0.14 -9.69
N ILE A 149 -3.74 1.33 -9.72
CA ILE A 149 -2.32 1.57 -9.43
C ILE A 149 -2.25 2.03 -7.98
N ASN A 150 -1.80 1.16 -7.09
CA ASN A 150 -1.53 1.53 -5.71
C ASN A 150 -0.16 2.23 -5.67
N LEU A 151 -0.17 3.55 -5.79
CA LEU A 151 1.02 4.40 -5.79
C LEU A 151 1.24 4.95 -4.39
N ALA A 152 2.07 4.27 -3.61
CA ALA A 152 2.37 4.65 -2.25
C ALA A 152 3.65 5.48 -2.15
N HIS A 153 3.69 6.34 -1.16
CA HIS A 153 4.88 6.98 -0.65
C HIS A 153 5.35 6.19 0.58
N PHE A 154 6.54 5.61 0.55
CA PHE A 154 7.08 4.84 1.68
C PHE A 154 7.67 5.77 2.75
N LYS A 155 7.27 5.59 4.02
CA LYS A 155 7.68 6.44 5.15
C LYS A 155 7.35 5.78 6.49
N GLY A 156 7.73 6.43 7.58
CA GLY A 156 7.28 6.06 8.93
C GLY A 156 5.77 6.31 9.13
N HIS A 157 5.22 5.70 10.16
CA HIS A 157 3.83 5.91 10.57
C HIS A 157 3.68 5.78 12.08
N ALA A 158 2.93 6.71 12.69
CA ALA A 158 2.78 6.79 14.14
C ALA A 158 2.16 5.53 14.77
N MET A 159 1.24 4.86 14.07
CA MET A 159 0.52 3.68 14.55
C MET A 159 0.99 2.39 13.85
N GLY A 160 1.11 2.37 12.52
CA GLY A 160 1.49 1.17 11.77
C GLY A 160 2.99 0.90 11.68
N GLY A 161 3.83 1.77 12.25
CA GLY A 161 5.30 1.70 12.15
C GLY A 161 5.81 2.25 10.83
N PHE A 162 5.28 1.80 9.71
CA PHE A 162 5.55 2.34 8.38
C PHE A 162 4.26 2.45 7.55
N GLY A 163 4.33 3.18 6.46
CA GLY A 163 3.30 3.27 5.45
C GLY A 163 3.90 2.97 4.08
N GLY A 164 3.49 1.87 3.48
CA GLY A 164 3.79 1.43 2.13
C GLY A 164 2.49 1.03 1.42
N VAL A 165 2.56 0.13 0.43
CA VAL A 165 1.40 -0.26 -0.38
C VAL A 165 0.35 -1.02 0.43
N LEU A 166 0.72 -1.83 1.42
CA LEU A 166 -0.25 -2.54 2.29
C LEU A 166 -1.13 -1.54 3.06
N LYS A 167 -0.53 -0.50 3.63
CA LYS A 167 -1.28 0.56 4.31
C LYS A 167 -2.08 1.41 3.35
N ASN A 168 -1.53 1.74 2.17
CA ASN A 168 -2.20 2.60 1.20
C ASN A 168 -3.47 1.96 0.64
N GLN A 169 -3.49 0.63 0.43
CA GLN A 169 -4.70 -0.06 -0.02
C GLN A 169 -5.67 -0.44 1.09
N SER A 170 -5.22 -0.68 2.32
CA SER A 170 -6.11 -0.97 3.45
C SER A 170 -6.72 0.33 4.00
N ILE A 171 -5.95 1.07 4.79
CA ILE A 171 -6.42 2.32 5.43
C ILE A 171 -6.76 3.39 4.39
N GLY A 172 -6.00 3.48 3.28
CA GLY A 172 -6.21 4.51 2.27
C GLY A 172 -7.49 4.34 1.44
N VAL A 173 -7.97 3.11 1.25
CA VAL A 173 -9.20 2.77 0.49
C VAL A 173 -10.42 2.67 1.41
N ALA A 174 -10.20 2.36 2.69
CA ALA A 174 -11.27 2.33 3.68
C ALA A 174 -11.95 3.70 3.82
N SER A 175 -13.28 3.72 3.94
CA SER A 175 -14.04 4.91 4.35
C SER A 175 -13.68 5.35 5.77
N SER A 176 -14.14 6.53 6.20
CA SER A 176 -13.89 6.98 7.58
C SER A 176 -14.32 5.93 8.62
N SER A 177 -15.48 5.30 8.47
CA SER A 177 -15.94 4.23 9.37
C SER A 177 -15.12 2.95 9.23
N GLY A 178 -14.65 2.63 8.03
CA GLY A 178 -13.75 1.49 7.77
C GLY A 178 -12.39 1.67 8.44
N LYS A 179 -11.83 2.88 8.40
CA LYS A 179 -10.59 3.21 9.11
C LYS A 179 -10.73 2.95 10.61
N LEU A 180 -11.84 3.39 11.23
CA LEU A 180 -12.12 3.11 12.66
C LEU A 180 -12.24 1.60 12.93
N TYR A 181 -12.90 0.87 12.03
CA TYR A 181 -13.08 -0.57 12.15
C TYR A 181 -11.75 -1.33 12.10
N ILE A 182 -10.87 -0.99 11.15
CA ILE A 182 -9.53 -1.58 11.04
C ILE A 182 -8.68 -1.22 12.27
N HIS A 183 -8.62 0.07 12.67
CA HIS A 183 -7.79 0.51 13.81
C HIS A 183 -8.24 -0.09 15.14
N SER A 184 -9.51 -0.42 15.28
CA SER A 184 -10.05 -1.04 16.48
C SER A 184 -9.98 -2.57 16.50
N ALA A 185 -9.32 -3.20 15.52
CA ALA A 185 -9.34 -4.65 15.34
C ALA A 185 -10.79 -5.20 15.31
N GLY A 186 -11.65 -4.57 14.52
CA GLY A 186 -13.04 -5.00 14.30
C GLY A 186 -14.02 -4.65 15.42
N ARG A 187 -13.63 -3.85 16.42
CA ARG A 187 -14.47 -3.58 17.60
C ARG A 187 -15.40 -2.39 17.47
N SER A 188 -15.10 -1.43 16.57
CA SER A 188 -15.90 -0.22 16.43
C SER A 188 -15.79 0.41 15.04
N THR A 189 -16.91 0.87 14.50
CA THR A 189 -17.00 1.68 13.27
C THR A 189 -17.24 3.17 13.55
N THR A 190 -17.37 3.55 14.83
CA THR A 190 -17.77 4.91 15.24
C THR A 190 -16.84 5.55 16.27
N ARG A 191 -15.98 4.78 16.92
CA ARG A 191 -15.08 5.26 17.95
C ARG A 191 -13.66 4.84 17.68
N TRP A 192 -12.71 5.73 17.96
CA TRP A 192 -11.30 5.42 17.92
C TRP A 192 -10.91 4.51 19.08
N ILE A 193 -10.38 3.32 18.79
CA ILE A 193 -9.85 2.36 19.75
C ILE A 193 -8.50 1.88 19.18
N SER A 194 -7.43 1.94 19.95
CA SER A 194 -6.06 1.64 19.50
C SER A 194 -5.20 0.99 20.59
N ASP A 195 -5.77 0.09 21.37
CA ASP A 195 -5.13 -0.62 22.48
C ASP A 195 -4.69 -2.06 22.13
N ASP A 196 -4.86 -2.48 20.88
CA ASP A 196 -4.46 -3.77 20.33
C ASP A 196 -3.61 -3.55 19.08
N GLN A 197 -2.29 -3.44 19.28
CA GLN A 197 -1.36 -3.08 18.21
C GLN A 197 -1.27 -4.18 17.13
N ASP A 198 -1.13 -5.43 17.55
CA ASP A 198 -0.98 -6.53 16.59
C ASP A 198 -2.32 -6.84 15.91
N GLY A 199 -3.44 -6.80 16.64
CA GLY A 199 -4.78 -6.92 16.06
C GLY A 199 -5.11 -5.83 15.04
N PHE A 200 -4.61 -4.60 15.25
CA PHE A 200 -4.68 -3.53 14.25
C PHE A 200 -3.89 -3.88 12.97
N LEU A 201 -2.64 -4.32 13.11
CA LEU A 201 -1.77 -4.69 11.98
C LEU A 201 -2.33 -5.89 11.21
N GLU A 202 -2.87 -6.89 11.92
CA GLU A 202 -3.55 -8.05 11.33
C GLU A 202 -4.82 -7.66 10.60
N SER A 203 -5.62 -6.75 11.16
CA SER A 203 -6.81 -6.18 10.50
C SER A 203 -6.44 -5.39 9.24
N MET A 204 -5.33 -4.66 9.29
CA MET A 204 -4.82 -3.92 8.14
C MET A 204 -4.38 -4.87 7.02
N ALA A 205 -3.74 -6.00 7.35
CA ALA A 205 -3.40 -7.03 6.37
C ALA A 205 -4.64 -7.69 5.75
N ALA A 206 -5.65 -8.01 6.57
CA ALA A 206 -6.92 -8.60 6.10
C ALA A 206 -7.70 -7.63 5.17
N ALA A 207 -7.74 -6.33 5.50
CA ALA A 207 -8.34 -5.30 4.65
C ALA A 207 -7.53 -5.11 3.35
N ALA A 208 -6.19 -5.12 3.41
CA ALA A 208 -5.35 -5.09 2.22
C ALA A 208 -5.62 -6.29 1.30
N GLN A 209 -5.79 -7.49 1.88
CA GLN A 209 -6.16 -8.69 1.13
C GLN A 209 -7.55 -8.54 0.48
N ALA A 210 -8.53 -8.00 1.19
CA ALA A 210 -9.87 -7.78 0.65
C ALA A 210 -9.86 -6.88 -0.60
N VAL A 211 -9.12 -5.77 -0.57
CA VAL A 211 -8.97 -4.88 -1.73
C VAL A 211 -8.20 -5.56 -2.86
N HIS A 212 -7.14 -6.33 -2.56
CA HIS A 212 -6.42 -7.12 -3.55
C HIS A 212 -7.36 -8.12 -4.25
N ASP A 213 -8.10 -8.91 -3.47
CA ASP A 213 -9.02 -9.92 -3.99
C ASP A 213 -10.14 -9.27 -4.82
N TYR A 214 -10.64 -8.12 -4.40
CA TYR A 214 -11.63 -7.35 -5.15
C TYR A 214 -11.12 -6.99 -6.55
N PHE A 215 -9.87 -6.53 -6.67
CA PHE A 215 -9.28 -6.18 -7.96
C PHE A 215 -8.71 -7.38 -8.74
N LYS A 216 -8.54 -8.55 -8.12
CA LYS A 216 -8.15 -9.78 -8.84
C LYS A 216 -9.35 -10.61 -9.31
N ALA A 217 -10.56 -10.13 -9.09
CA ALA A 217 -11.80 -10.76 -9.53
C ALA A 217 -12.39 -10.06 -10.77
N ASP A 218 -13.20 -10.78 -11.55
CA ASP A 218 -14.07 -10.25 -12.61
C ASP A 218 -13.35 -9.44 -13.70
N GLY A 219 -12.11 -9.80 -14.03
CA GLY A 219 -11.32 -9.14 -15.09
C GLY A 219 -10.72 -7.78 -14.67
N ARG A 220 -10.79 -7.43 -13.38
CA ARG A 220 -10.09 -6.29 -12.78
C ARG A 220 -8.65 -6.66 -12.49
N ASP A 221 -7.79 -5.65 -12.23
CA ASP A 221 -6.42 -5.89 -11.79
C ASP A 221 -5.87 -4.77 -10.89
N ILE A 222 -4.80 -5.06 -10.17
CA ILE A 222 -4.09 -4.12 -9.29
C ILE A 222 -2.59 -4.36 -9.37
N ILE A 223 -1.82 -3.26 -9.41
CA ILE A 223 -0.37 -3.23 -9.32
C ILE A 223 0.08 -2.27 -8.23
N TYR A 224 1.33 -2.39 -7.82
CA TYR A 224 1.88 -1.74 -6.65
C TYR A 224 3.18 -1.02 -6.98
N ILE A 225 3.29 0.24 -6.53
CA ILE A 225 4.48 1.07 -6.65
C ILE A 225 4.71 1.78 -5.32
N ASP A 226 5.91 1.67 -4.77
CA ASP A 226 6.38 2.44 -3.62
C ASP A 226 7.48 3.42 -4.03
N VAL A 227 7.35 4.67 -3.60
CA VAL A 227 8.36 5.70 -3.80
C VAL A 227 9.04 5.99 -2.47
N MET A 228 10.33 5.72 -2.38
CA MET A 228 11.16 5.88 -1.19
C MET A 228 11.94 7.19 -1.25
N ASN A 229 11.22 8.31 -1.18
CA ASN A 229 11.78 9.67 -1.11
C ASN A 229 11.21 10.44 0.09
N ASN A 230 11.92 11.44 0.58
CA ASN A 230 11.48 12.27 1.70
C ASN A 230 10.93 11.45 2.88
N MET A 231 11.56 10.33 3.20
CA MET A 231 11.10 9.34 4.18
C MET A 231 11.23 9.87 5.62
N SER A 232 10.22 10.59 6.09
CA SER A 232 10.11 10.98 7.50
C SER A 232 9.74 9.78 8.38
N VAL A 233 9.98 9.91 9.68
CA VAL A 233 9.39 9.02 10.72
C VAL A 233 7.89 9.20 10.84
N ASP A 234 7.34 10.30 10.36
CA ASP A 234 5.94 10.64 10.37
C ASP A 234 5.32 10.46 8.98
N CYS A 235 4.03 10.22 8.93
CA CYS A 235 3.34 9.94 7.68
C CYS A 235 2.81 11.21 7.02
N ASP A 236 2.37 11.11 5.76
CA ASP A 236 1.72 12.21 5.03
C ASP A 236 0.44 12.74 5.71
N CYS A 237 -0.09 11.98 6.69
CA CYS A 237 -1.20 12.38 7.53
C CYS A 237 -0.80 13.33 8.69
N ASP A 238 0.47 13.65 8.82
CA ASP A 238 0.96 14.69 9.72
C ASP A 238 1.12 16.00 8.94
N GLY A 239 0.53 17.07 9.45
CA GLY A 239 0.62 18.39 8.86
C GLY A 239 1.98 19.08 9.07
N HIS A 240 2.79 18.59 10.03
CA HIS A 240 4.09 19.12 10.40
C HIS A 240 5.08 17.98 10.69
N PRO A 241 5.35 17.10 9.71
CA PRO A 241 6.19 15.93 9.91
C PRO A 241 7.63 16.32 10.26
N ALA A 242 8.30 15.46 11.01
CA ALA A 242 9.72 15.59 11.24
C ALA A 242 10.49 15.56 9.91
N ALA A 243 11.59 16.30 9.83
CA ALA A 243 12.44 16.28 8.64
C ALA A 243 12.99 14.86 8.38
N PRO A 244 12.99 14.39 7.12
CA PRO A 244 13.63 13.13 6.75
C PRO A 244 15.10 13.11 7.15
N ARG A 245 15.56 11.99 7.70
CA ARG A 245 16.97 11.77 8.06
C ARG A 245 17.65 10.73 7.18
N LEU A 246 16.86 9.80 6.64
CA LEU A 246 17.30 8.87 5.62
C LEU A 246 17.17 9.54 4.26
N LYS A 247 18.22 9.48 3.44
CA LYS A 247 18.18 9.97 2.06
C LYS A 247 17.25 9.13 1.20
N ASP A 248 16.86 9.71 0.10
CA ASP A 248 16.04 9.06 -0.92
C ASP A 248 16.74 7.80 -1.44
N ILE A 249 15.98 6.71 -1.60
CA ILE A 249 16.51 5.40 -2.01
C ILE A 249 16.17 5.09 -3.46
N GLY A 250 14.90 5.30 -3.86
CA GLY A 250 14.47 4.96 -5.22
C GLY A 250 12.97 4.69 -5.33
N ILE A 251 12.59 4.08 -6.43
CA ILE A 251 11.22 3.62 -6.71
C ILE A 251 11.25 2.11 -6.85
N LEU A 252 10.29 1.44 -6.22
CA LEU A 252 10.10 -0.01 -6.33
C LEU A 252 8.70 -0.32 -6.87
N ALA A 253 8.57 -1.43 -7.61
CA ALA A 253 7.28 -1.88 -8.12
C ALA A 253 7.19 -3.41 -8.17
N SER A 254 5.98 -3.93 -7.89
CA SER A 254 5.69 -5.37 -7.97
C SER A 254 4.20 -5.60 -8.24
N THR A 255 3.85 -6.81 -8.64
CA THR A 255 2.47 -7.32 -8.62
C THR A 255 2.11 -8.00 -7.29
N ASP A 256 3.06 -8.10 -6.37
CA ASP A 256 2.91 -8.68 -5.03
C ASP A 256 3.15 -7.59 -3.97
N PRO A 257 2.13 -7.18 -3.20
CA PRO A 257 2.27 -6.09 -2.22
C PRO A 257 3.13 -6.47 -1.02
N VAL A 258 3.17 -7.77 -0.65
CA VAL A 258 3.96 -8.26 0.48
C VAL A 258 5.44 -8.22 0.13
N ALA A 259 5.80 -8.73 -1.05
CA ALA A 259 7.16 -8.68 -1.57
C ALA A 259 7.68 -7.26 -1.70
N LEU A 260 6.82 -6.33 -2.16
CA LEU A 260 7.18 -4.93 -2.35
C LEU A 260 7.48 -4.22 -1.02
N ASP A 261 6.54 -4.25 -0.06
CA ASP A 261 6.76 -3.63 1.25
C ASP A 261 7.94 -4.29 2.00
N LYS A 262 8.13 -5.63 1.84
CA LYS A 262 9.29 -6.34 2.39
C LYS A 262 10.59 -5.82 1.79
N ALA A 263 10.66 -5.61 0.47
CA ALA A 263 11.85 -5.09 -0.18
C ALA A 263 12.18 -3.67 0.29
N CYS A 264 11.17 -2.80 0.44
CA CYS A 264 11.35 -1.45 1.00
C CYS A 264 11.89 -1.50 2.43
N LEU A 265 11.32 -2.36 3.28
CA LEU A 265 11.81 -2.56 4.66
C LEU A 265 13.25 -3.06 4.68
N ASP A 266 13.62 -4.01 3.80
CA ASP A 266 14.99 -4.52 3.75
C ASP A 266 15.99 -3.42 3.36
N LEU A 267 15.63 -2.53 2.43
CA LEU A 267 16.48 -1.39 2.09
C LEU A 267 16.66 -0.43 3.27
N VAL A 268 15.63 -0.21 4.09
CA VAL A 268 15.75 0.60 5.31
C VAL A 268 16.57 -0.09 6.39
N PHE A 269 16.34 -1.39 6.64
CA PHE A 269 17.00 -2.11 7.73
C PHE A 269 18.45 -2.48 7.42
N ASN A 270 18.81 -2.64 6.14
CA ASN A 270 20.17 -2.92 5.69
C ASN A 270 20.96 -1.64 5.34
N HIS A 271 20.35 -0.45 5.53
CA HIS A 271 21.03 0.82 5.25
C HIS A 271 22.25 1.00 6.15
N VAL A 272 23.36 1.43 5.55
CA VAL A 272 24.60 1.77 6.28
C VAL A 272 24.60 3.26 6.57
N ASP A 273 24.34 3.61 7.83
CA ASP A 273 24.31 5.01 8.26
C ASP A 273 25.64 5.71 8.06
N VAL A 274 25.56 6.91 7.48
CA VAL A 274 26.70 7.84 7.36
C VAL A 274 26.26 9.23 7.81
N SER A 275 27.20 10.14 7.97
CA SER A 275 26.88 11.53 8.36
C SER A 275 25.88 12.16 7.39
N GLY A 276 24.73 12.59 7.90
CA GLY A 276 23.64 13.20 7.13
C GLY A 276 22.79 12.21 6.32
N ASP A 277 22.88 10.89 6.64
CA ASP A 277 22.08 9.83 6.03
C ASP A 277 21.90 8.70 7.07
N ASP A 278 20.78 8.73 7.81
CA ASP A 278 20.58 7.97 9.05
C ASP A 278 19.19 7.30 9.06
N ALA A 279 19.17 5.99 8.92
CA ALA A 279 17.95 5.17 8.93
C ALA A 279 17.42 4.85 10.33
N LYS A 280 18.24 5.01 11.38
CA LYS A 280 17.89 4.60 12.76
C LYS A 280 16.56 5.15 13.27
N PRO A 281 16.23 6.45 13.09
CA PRO A 281 14.96 6.98 13.58
C PRO A 281 13.75 6.27 12.94
N LEU A 282 13.83 5.96 11.64
CA LEU A 282 12.79 5.24 10.91
C LEU A 282 12.72 3.77 11.37
N GLN A 283 13.86 3.08 11.47
CA GLN A 283 13.94 1.71 12.01
C GLN A 283 13.35 1.62 13.43
N GLN A 284 13.68 2.58 14.30
CA GLN A 284 13.13 2.64 15.66
C GLN A 284 11.61 2.86 15.67
N ARG A 285 11.07 3.71 14.79
CA ARG A 285 9.63 3.90 14.64
C ARG A 285 8.97 2.59 14.22
N ILE A 286 9.50 1.91 13.20
CA ILE A 286 8.99 0.63 12.70
C ILE A 286 8.98 -0.42 13.81
N ASN A 287 10.10 -0.58 14.52
CA ASN A 287 10.24 -1.57 15.59
C ASN A 287 9.31 -1.28 16.78
N ARG A 288 9.23 -0.03 17.23
CA ARG A 288 8.37 0.37 18.35
C ARG A 288 6.90 0.07 18.11
N GLN A 289 6.46 0.16 16.87
CA GLN A 289 5.07 -0.09 16.46
C GLN A 289 4.85 -1.52 15.93
N HIS A 290 5.80 -2.44 16.16
CA HIS A 290 5.76 -3.81 15.61
C HIS A 290 5.51 -3.83 14.09
N GLY A 291 5.93 -2.78 13.35
CA GLY A 291 5.50 -2.54 11.97
C GLY A 291 5.79 -3.68 11.01
N THR A 292 6.83 -4.49 11.26
CA THR A 292 7.14 -5.67 10.44
C THR A 292 6.15 -6.83 10.61
N HIS A 293 5.34 -6.83 11.68
CA HIS A 293 4.35 -7.89 11.95
C HIS A 293 3.35 -8.03 10.79
N ILE A 294 2.92 -6.92 10.20
CA ILE A 294 1.97 -6.95 9.05
C ILE A 294 2.49 -7.78 7.88
N ILE A 295 3.81 -7.78 7.63
CA ILE A 295 4.42 -8.50 6.50
C ILE A 295 4.27 -10.02 6.68
N GLY A 296 4.66 -10.53 7.86
CA GLY A 296 4.53 -11.95 8.19
C GLY A 296 3.07 -12.39 8.22
N TYR A 297 2.21 -11.56 8.77
CA TYR A 297 0.78 -11.87 8.83
C TYR A 297 0.13 -11.87 7.43
N ALA A 298 0.41 -10.87 6.59
CA ALA A 298 -0.09 -10.80 5.22
C ALA A 298 0.32 -12.02 4.37
N GLU A 299 1.57 -12.51 4.54
CA GLU A 299 2.00 -13.77 3.92
C GLU A 299 1.22 -14.96 4.48
N SER A 300 1.04 -15.04 5.80
CA SER A 300 0.35 -16.17 6.46
C SER A 300 -1.11 -16.33 6.02
N ILE A 301 -1.79 -15.23 5.70
CA ILE A 301 -3.16 -15.23 5.17
C ILE A 301 -3.21 -15.38 3.64
N GLY A 302 -2.06 -15.46 2.97
CA GLY A 302 -1.97 -15.72 1.53
C GLY A 302 -2.22 -14.50 0.64
N LEU A 303 -1.89 -13.28 1.09
CA LEU A 303 -1.95 -12.07 0.27
C LEU A 303 -0.79 -12.01 -0.73
N GLY A 304 0.40 -12.48 -0.34
CA GLY A 304 1.60 -12.48 -1.15
C GLY A 304 2.72 -13.27 -0.47
N VAL A 305 3.96 -13.09 -0.91
CA VAL A 305 5.14 -13.78 -0.36
C VAL A 305 6.24 -12.81 0.00
N GLN A 306 6.97 -13.08 1.08
CA GLN A 306 8.11 -12.25 1.52
C GLN A 306 9.36 -12.46 0.66
N LYS A 307 9.48 -13.62 0.02
CA LYS A 307 10.64 -13.94 -0.80
C LYS A 307 10.53 -13.26 -2.15
N TYR A 308 11.53 -12.46 -2.51
CA TYR A 308 11.54 -11.71 -3.75
C TYR A 308 12.90 -11.77 -4.47
N ASN A 309 12.87 -11.47 -5.76
CA ASN A 309 14.03 -11.16 -6.59
C ASN A 309 14.01 -9.66 -6.92
N LEU A 310 15.06 -8.93 -6.53
CA LEU A 310 15.18 -7.52 -6.84
C LEU A 310 15.86 -7.34 -8.21
N VAL A 311 15.12 -6.72 -9.14
CA VAL A 311 15.58 -6.45 -10.51
C VAL A 311 15.82 -4.98 -10.70
N ASN A 312 17.08 -4.58 -10.81
CA ASN A 312 17.44 -3.20 -11.12
C ASN A 312 17.18 -2.91 -12.60
N ILE A 313 16.47 -1.80 -12.89
CA ILE A 313 16.12 -1.35 -14.25
C ILE A 313 16.82 -0.04 -14.67
N ASN A 314 17.83 0.39 -13.91
CA ASN A 314 18.63 1.59 -14.23
C ASN A 314 19.38 1.45 -15.54
#